data_64911bae6737f376316ddc12393b7fe9
#
_entry.id   64911bae6737f376316ddc12393b7fe9
#
_cell.length_a   1.000
_cell.length_b   1.000
_cell.length_c   1.000
_cell.angle_alpha   90.00
_cell.angle_beta   90.00
_cell.angle_gamma   90.00
#
_symmetry.space_group_name_H-M   'P 1'
#
loop_
_entity.id
_entity.type
_entity.pdbx_description
1 polymer ?
#
loop_
_entity_poly.entity_id
_entity_poly.type
_entity_poly.pdbx_seq_one_letter_code
_entity_poly.pdbx_strand_id
1 'polypeptide(L)'
;MRKGAEFEELAVKYLEGIGYKVIHRNYHCRVGEIDIIALDGGTVVFVEVKGGKTTDFGDPAERVDRKKMERLLRCIEHYLHKYPLEDYRLDAIVIRNGEIEHIKGVELY
;
A
#
# COMPACT_ATOMS: atom_id res chain seq x y z
N MET A 1 -6.54 -18.98 -3.77
CA MET A 1 -5.78 -17.88 -3.16
C MET A 1 -5.84 -16.65 -4.07
N ARG A 2 -6.04 -15.49 -3.51
CA ARG A 2 -6.08 -14.25 -4.26
C ARG A 2 -4.70 -13.93 -4.83
N LYS A 3 -4.65 -13.46 -6.09
CA LYS A 3 -3.41 -13.04 -6.73
C LYS A 3 -2.79 -11.88 -5.94
N GLY A 4 -1.52 -11.97 -5.60
CA GLY A 4 -0.81 -10.94 -4.84
C GLY A 4 -0.88 -11.09 -3.33
N ALA A 5 -1.65 -12.05 -2.80
CA ALA A 5 -1.79 -12.24 -1.36
C ALA A 5 -0.45 -12.54 -0.69
N GLU A 6 0.46 -13.23 -1.37
CA GLU A 6 1.78 -13.55 -0.84
C GLU A 6 2.63 -12.28 -0.66
N PHE A 7 2.51 -11.31 -1.57
CA PHE A 7 3.24 -10.05 -1.47
C PHE A 7 2.69 -9.21 -0.31
N GLU A 8 1.38 -9.22 -0.12
CA GLU A 8 0.78 -8.52 1.01
C GLU A 8 1.22 -9.12 2.33
N GLU A 9 1.32 -10.45 2.41
CA GLU A 9 1.79 -11.12 3.62
C GLU A 9 3.24 -10.74 3.94
N LEU A 10 4.11 -10.71 2.93
CA LEU A 10 5.49 -10.28 3.10
C LEU A 10 5.56 -8.82 3.56
N ALA A 11 4.72 -7.97 2.99
CA ALA A 11 4.66 -6.55 3.35
C ALA A 11 4.21 -6.38 4.80
N VAL A 12 3.21 -7.14 5.25
CA VAL A 12 2.73 -7.09 6.64
C VAL A 12 3.86 -7.48 7.60
N LYS A 13 4.54 -8.57 7.33
CA LYS A 13 5.64 -9.02 8.17
C LYS A 13 6.77 -7.99 8.25
N TYR A 14 7.09 -7.40 7.12
CA TYR A 14 8.10 -6.35 7.05
C TYR A 14 7.70 -5.15 7.91
N LEU A 15 6.47 -4.66 7.73
CA LEU A 15 5.98 -3.48 8.46
C LEU A 15 5.97 -3.73 9.97
N GLU A 16 5.49 -4.90 10.39
CA GLU A 16 5.50 -5.26 11.80
C GLU A 16 6.92 -5.35 12.32
N GLY A 17 7.86 -5.87 11.52
CA GLY A 17 9.26 -5.96 11.88
C GLY A 17 9.94 -4.63 12.12
N ILE A 18 9.49 -3.57 11.44
CA ILE A 18 10.04 -2.21 11.63
C ILE A 18 9.22 -1.39 12.63
N GLY A 19 8.25 -2.01 13.30
CA GLY A 19 7.52 -1.37 14.39
C GLY A 19 6.19 -0.74 14.01
N TYR A 20 5.71 -0.92 12.78
CA TYR A 20 4.38 -0.45 12.43
C TYR A 20 3.34 -1.43 12.97
N LYS A 21 2.18 -0.91 13.30
CA LYS A 21 1.05 -1.74 13.71
C LYS A 21 0.05 -1.81 12.56
N VAL A 22 -0.14 -3.01 12.00
CA VAL A 22 -1.13 -3.21 10.94
C VAL A 22 -2.51 -3.23 11.58
N ILE A 23 -3.39 -2.31 11.17
CA ILE A 23 -4.72 -2.19 11.73
C ILE A 23 -5.81 -2.70 10.78
N HIS A 24 -5.52 -2.76 9.48
CA HIS A 24 -6.48 -3.27 8.52
C HIS A 24 -5.77 -3.81 7.29
N ARG A 25 -6.30 -4.88 6.73
CA ARG A 25 -5.80 -5.48 5.49
C ARG A 25 -6.95 -5.54 4.50
N ASN A 26 -6.65 -5.20 3.24
CA ASN A 26 -7.64 -5.27 2.17
C ASN A 26 -8.91 -4.49 2.51
N TYR A 27 -8.72 -3.21 2.81
CA TYR A 27 -9.84 -2.32 3.04
C TYR A 27 -10.51 -2.03 1.71
N HIS A 28 -11.78 -2.42 1.58
CA HIS A 28 -12.55 -2.22 0.36
C HIS A 28 -13.44 -1.00 0.47
N CYS A 29 -13.48 -0.23 -0.61
CA CYS A 29 -14.48 0.79 -0.79
C CYS A 29 -15.24 0.49 -2.10
N ARG A 30 -16.19 1.34 -2.45
CA ARG A 30 -17.04 1.13 -3.62
C ARG A 30 -16.27 1.02 -4.93
N VAL A 31 -15.16 1.72 -5.04
CA VAL A 31 -14.41 1.84 -6.30
C VAL A 31 -13.02 1.24 -6.28
N GLY A 32 -12.59 0.66 -5.14
CA GLY A 32 -11.26 0.10 -5.06
C GLY A 32 -10.94 -0.48 -3.70
N GLU A 33 -9.64 -0.61 -3.43
CA GLU A 33 -9.18 -1.12 -2.14
C GLU A 33 -7.86 -0.48 -1.73
N ILE A 34 -7.58 -0.54 -0.43
CA ILE A 34 -6.30 -0.17 0.14
C ILE A 34 -5.68 -1.47 0.67
N ASP A 35 -4.48 -1.79 0.21
CA ASP A 35 -3.86 -3.08 0.54
C ASP A 35 -3.63 -3.26 2.04
N ILE A 36 -3.04 -2.25 2.67
CA ILE A 36 -2.76 -2.28 4.10
C ILE A 36 -2.98 -0.89 4.69
N ILE A 37 -3.56 -0.85 5.89
CA ILE A 37 -3.62 0.37 6.68
C ILE A 37 -2.87 0.07 7.97
N ALA A 38 -1.89 0.90 8.30
CA ALA A 38 -1.02 0.67 9.45
C ALA A 38 -0.82 1.94 10.25
N LEU A 39 -0.24 1.80 11.44
CA LEU A 39 0.16 2.91 12.29
C LEU A 39 1.67 2.94 12.39
N ASP A 40 2.24 4.09 12.12
CA ASP A 40 3.65 4.41 12.38
C ASP A 40 3.64 5.46 13.48
N GLY A 41 3.76 5.01 14.75
CA GLY A 41 3.54 5.89 15.87
C GLY A 41 2.13 6.44 15.87
N GLY A 42 1.98 7.76 15.80
CA GLY A 42 0.67 8.43 15.74
C GLY A 42 0.16 8.67 14.33
N THR A 43 0.92 8.26 13.31
CA THR A 43 0.56 8.53 11.91
C THR A 43 -0.10 7.32 11.28
N VAL A 44 -1.27 7.51 10.68
CA VAL A 44 -1.91 6.45 9.89
C VAL A 44 -1.25 6.40 8.52
N VAL A 45 -0.85 5.20 8.12
CA VAL A 45 -0.15 4.98 6.87
C VAL A 45 -1.00 4.07 5.98
N PHE A 46 -1.34 4.58 4.81
CA PHE A 46 -1.98 3.78 3.77
C PHE A 46 -0.87 3.18 2.92
N VAL A 47 -0.89 1.89 2.70
CA VAL A 47 0.20 1.20 2.02
C VAL A 47 -0.29 0.51 0.76
N GLU A 48 0.34 0.83 -0.35
CA GLU A 48 0.15 0.15 -1.63
C GLU A 48 1.28 -0.86 -1.79
N VAL A 49 0.93 -2.10 -2.07
CA VAL A 49 1.91 -3.18 -2.24
C VAL A 49 1.99 -3.58 -3.71
N LYS A 50 3.19 -3.58 -4.24
CA LYS A 50 3.47 -4.03 -5.60
C LYS A 50 4.55 -5.09 -5.54
N GLY A 51 4.32 -6.19 -6.24
CA GLY A 51 5.29 -7.28 -6.23
C GLY A 51 5.43 -7.93 -7.59
N GLY A 52 6.56 -8.56 -7.79
CA GLY A 52 6.84 -9.29 -8.99
C GLY A 52 8.34 -9.47 -9.22
N LYS A 53 8.65 -10.01 -10.38
CA LYS A 53 10.03 -10.14 -10.82
C LYS A 53 10.35 -9.02 -11.80
N THR A 54 11.58 -8.55 -11.79
CA THR A 54 12.08 -7.68 -12.83
C THR A 54 12.18 -8.51 -14.10
N THR A 55 11.55 -8.07 -15.17
CA THR A 55 11.50 -8.78 -16.44
C THR A 55 11.82 -7.83 -17.59
N ASP A 56 11.86 -8.36 -18.81
CA ASP A 56 12.03 -7.54 -20.01
C ASP A 56 10.87 -6.54 -20.19
N PHE A 57 9.77 -6.74 -19.48
CA PHE A 57 8.62 -5.82 -19.50
C PHE A 57 8.72 -4.74 -18.44
N GLY A 58 9.85 -4.65 -17.73
CA GLY A 58 10.11 -3.60 -16.77
C GLY A 58 10.06 -4.03 -15.30
N ASP A 59 10.25 -3.04 -14.45
CA ASP A 59 10.24 -3.18 -12.99
C ASP A 59 8.80 -3.11 -12.48
N PRO A 60 8.41 -3.91 -11.48
CA PRO A 60 7.07 -3.81 -10.87
C PRO A 60 6.69 -2.38 -10.47
N ALA A 61 7.65 -1.58 -10.01
CA ALA A 61 7.38 -0.20 -9.62
C ALA A 61 7.00 0.69 -10.79
N GLU A 62 7.37 0.33 -12.01
CA GLU A 62 7.06 1.10 -13.22
C GLU A 62 5.68 0.79 -13.77
N ARG A 63 5.03 -0.24 -13.24
CA ARG A 63 3.69 -0.64 -13.68
C ARG A 63 2.62 0.16 -12.96
N VAL A 64 2.75 1.47 -12.96
CA VAL A 64 1.78 2.34 -12.33
C VAL A 64 0.61 2.53 -13.27
N ASP A 65 -0.53 2.02 -12.87
CA ASP A 65 -1.79 2.24 -13.58
C ASP A 65 -2.45 3.46 -12.96
N ARG A 66 -2.62 4.50 -13.78
CA ARG A 66 -3.26 5.74 -13.33
C ARG A 66 -4.65 5.50 -12.77
N LYS A 67 -5.42 4.61 -13.40
CA LYS A 67 -6.76 4.28 -12.94
C LYS A 67 -6.72 3.62 -11.56
N LYS A 68 -5.75 2.75 -11.34
CA LYS A 68 -5.58 2.08 -10.05
C LYS A 68 -5.24 3.10 -8.97
N MET A 69 -4.38 4.06 -9.29
CA MET A 69 -4.02 5.13 -8.35
C MET A 69 -5.22 6.02 -8.03
N GLU A 70 -6.02 6.37 -9.03
CA GLU A 70 -7.23 7.15 -8.80
C GLU A 70 -8.20 6.42 -7.89
N ARG A 71 -8.36 5.11 -8.08
CA ARG A 71 -9.21 4.29 -7.22
C ARG A 71 -8.68 4.23 -5.79
N LEU A 72 -7.37 4.09 -5.65
CA LEU A 72 -6.72 4.11 -4.33
C LEU A 72 -6.98 5.42 -3.60
N LEU A 73 -6.79 6.54 -4.30
CA LEU A 73 -7.02 7.86 -3.73
C LEU A 73 -8.46 8.05 -3.31
N ARG A 74 -9.40 7.60 -4.12
CA ARG A 74 -10.82 7.68 -3.76
C ARG A 74 -11.13 6.83 -2.53
N CYS A 75 -10.48 5.68 -2.42
CA CYS A 75 -10.67 4.82 -1.27
C CYS A 75 -10.09 5.45 0.00
N ILE A 76 -8.94 6.12 -0.12
CA ILE A 76 -8.35 6.87 0.99
C ILE A 76 -9.30 8.01 1.41
N GLU A 77 -9.84 8.77 0.46
CA GLU A 77 -10.81 9.82 0.74
C GLU A 77 -12.03 9.27 1.47
N HIS A 78 -12.54 8.13 1.03
CA HIS A 78 -13.66 7.48 1.69
C HIS A 78 -13.33 7.12 3.12
N TYR A 79 -12.13 6.56 3.35
CA TYR A 79 -11.67 6.22 4.70
C TYR A 79 -11.57 7.47 5.58
N LEU A 80 -10.99 8.56 5.04
CA LEU A 80 -10.80 9.80 5.77
C LEU A 80 -12.13 10.50 6.07
N HIS A 81 -13.12 10.31 5.22
CA HIS A 81 -14.46 10.83 5.47
C HIS A 81 -15.10 10.11 6.64
N LYS A 82 -14.92 8.80 6.71
CA LYS A 82 -15.46 7.96 7.79
C LYS A 82 -14.65 8.11 9.09
N TYR A 83 -13.33 8.23 8.96
CA TYR A 83 -12.41 8.37 10.10
C TYR A 83 -11.50 9.57 9.85
N PRO A 84 -11.94 10.79 10.20
CA PRO A 84 -11.14 11.99 9.94
C PRO A 84 -9.79 11.94 10.64
N LEU A 85 -8.72 12.25 9.90
CA LEU A 85 -7.35 12.21 10.38
C LEU A 85 -6.63 13.48 9.96
N GLU A 86 -5.89 14.07 10.87
CA GLU A 86 -5.05 15.23 10.57
C GLU A 86 -3.68 14.81 10.05
N ASP A 87 -3.21 13.62 10.48
CA ASP A 87 -1.88 13.15 10.14
C ASP A 87 -1.98 11.76 9.52
N TYR A 88 -1.68 11.70 8.24
CA TYR A 88 -1.65 10.44 7.50
C TYR A 88 -0.62 10.51 6.38
N ARG A 89 -0.25 9.36 5.87
CA ARG A 89 0.78 9.25 4.86
C ARG A 89 0.45 8.08 3.92
N LEU A 90 0.86 8.17 2.67
CA LEU A 90 0.80 7.06 1.74
C LEU A 90 2.20 6.52 1.53
N ASP A 91 2.38 5.23 1.79
CA ASP A 91 3.65 4.53 1.54
C ASP A 91 3.44 3.51 0.42
N ALA A 92 4.52 3.19 -0.26
CA ALA A 92 4.54 2.09 -1.21
C ALA A 92 5.56 1.06 -0.77
N ILE A 93 5.20 -0.21 -0.90
CA ILE A 93 6.14 -1.31 -0.70
C ILE A 93 6.25 -2.03 -2.02
N VAL A 94 7.47 -2.08 -2.54
CA VAL A 94 7.76 -2.77 -3.81
C VAL A 94 8.62 -3.99 -3.50
N ILE A 95 8.15 -5.15 -3.93
CA ILE A 95 8.86 -6.41 -3.71
C ILE A 95 9.33 -6.91 -5.07
N ARG A 96 10.65 -6.91 -5.26
CA ARG A 96 11.29 -7.33 -6.50
C ARG A 96 12.16 -8.55 -6.22
N ASN A 97 11.84 -9.65 -6.86
CA ASN A 97 12.68 -10.86 -6.71
C ASN A 97 12.92 -11.21 -5.23
N GLY A 98 11.90 -11.01 -4.39
CA GLY A 98 11.97 -11.27 -2.95
C GLY A 98 12.56 -10.16 -2.09
N GLU A 99 13.08 -9.11 -2.70
CA GLU A 99 13.65 -7.98 -1.97
C GLU A 99 12.62 -6.86 -1.81
N ILE A 100 12.61 -6.25 -0.63
CA ILE A 100 11.62 -5.23 -0.28
C ILE A 100 12.24 -3.84 -0.36
N GLU A 101 11.56 -2.95 -1.07
CA GLU A 101 11.84 -1.53 -1.05
C GLU A 101 10.63 -0.82 -0.45
N HIS A 102 10.87 0.00 0.58
CA HIS A 102 9.82 0.75 1.24
C HIS A 102 9.98 2.24 0.90
N ILE A 103 9.00 2.79 0.23
CA ILE A 103 8.99 4.21 -0.16
C ILE A 103 8.00 4.93 0.73
N LYS A 104 8.51 5.75 1.65
CA LYS A 104 7.67 6.51 2.58
C LYS A 104 7.25 7.82 1.97
N GLY A 105 5.98 8.16 2.14
CA GLY A 105 5.47 9.44 1.71
C GLY A 105 5.42 9.60 0.20
N VAL A 106 4.68 8.73 -0.47
CA VAL A 106 4.48 8.83 -1.91
C VAL A 106 3.64 10.06 -2.21
N GLU A 107 4.16 10.94 -3.06
CA GLU A 107 3.42 12.10 -3.51
C GLU A 107 2.64 11.73 -4.77
N LEU A 108 1.38 12.12 -4.77
CA LEU A 108 0.46 11.80 -5.85
C LEU A 108 -0.02 13.10 -6.50
N TYR A 109 0.36 13.27 -7.73
CA TYR A 109 -0.06 14.42 -8.53
C TYR A 109 -0.94 13.98 -9.68
#